data_700aea448ee108d3ade17e9ad2e163ac
#
_entry.id   700aea448ee108d3ade17e9ad2e163ac
#
_cell.length_a   1.000
_cell.length_b   1.000
_cell.length_c   1.000
_cell.angle_alpha   90.00
_cell.angle_beta   90.00
_cell.angle_gamma   90.00
#
_symmetry.space_group_name_H-M   'P 1'
#
loop_
_entity.id
_entity.type
_entity.pdbx_description
1 polymer ?
#
loop_
_entity_poly.entity_id
_entity_poly.type
_entity_poly.pdbx_seq_one_letter_code
_entity_poly.pdbx_strand_id
1 'polypeptide(L)'
;ATVRICKEKGVAVGAHPGYPDLMGFGRRVMAVNPAEAKVYMMYQLGALQAFCDSHGLTVQHMKLHGAFYNTACVTPVLADAILDGLQAINPTIAAMVLSGSYIAQEAQRRGIPVIQEVFADRGYTEEGTLVPRTEVGAFIKDPQEALDRVLMMVTKGKVVTNTGKTIDIVADSVCVHGDNPEAIAFTRYIREGLIKAGVTVANFQHR
;
A
#
# COMPACT_ATOMS: atom_id res chain seq x y z
N ALA A 1 6.54 19.82 -8.23
CA ALA A 1 6.71 20.25 -6.81
C ALA A 1 6.99 19.06 -5.90
N THR A 2 6.11 18.03 -5.83
CA THR A 2 6.19 16.92 -4.86
C THR A 2 7.52 16.16 -4.92
N VAL A 3 7.95 15.73 -6.11
CA VAL A 3 9.23 14.99 -6.30
C VAL A 3 10.43 15.79 -5.78
N ARG A 4 10.46 17.11 -6.03
CA ARG A 4 11.52 18.00 -5.52
C ARG A 4 11.52 18.02 -3.98
N ILE A 5 10.35 18.14 -3.35
CA ILE A 5 10.23 18.14 -1.89
C ILE A 5 10.67 16.79 -1.30
N CYS A 6 10.28 15.68 -1.92
CA CYS A 6 10.74 14.34 -1.50
C CYS A 6 12.27 14.24 -1.53
N LYS A 7 12.90 14.73 -2.60
CA LYS A 7 14.37 14.79 -2.71
C LYS A 7 14.98 15.60 -1.57
N GLU A 8 14.49 16.82 -1.34
CA GLU A 8 14.97 17.71 -0.27
C GLU A 8 14.83 17.13 1.13
N LYS A 9 13.80 16.30 1.34
CA LYS A 9 13.52 15.67 2.64
C LYS A 9 14.05 14.25 2.79
N GLY A 10 14.70 13.69 1.77
CA GLY A 10 15.18 12.31 1.79
C GLY A 10 14.06 11.27 1.88
N VAL A 11 12.87 11.59 1.34
CA VAL A 11 11.71 10.70 1.35
C VAL A 11 11.66 9.94 0.02
N ALA A 12 11.51 8.62 0.09
CA ALA A 12 11.35 7.78 -1.08
C ALA A 12 10.04 8.10 -1.83
N VAL A 13 10.08 7.99 -3.16
CA VAL A 13 8.92 8.26 -4.03
C VAL A 13 8.35 6.94 -4.53
N GLY A 14 7.04 6.78 -4.39
CA GLY A 14 6.28 5.67 -4.97
C GLY A 14 5.18 6.15 -5.90
N ALA A 15 4.89 5.36 -6.94
CA ALA A 15 3.75 5.60 -7.81
C ALA A 15 2.47 5.07 -7.17
N HIS A 16 1.35 5.81 -7.34
CA HIS A 16 0.06 5.44 -6.76
C HIS A 16 -1.05 5.39 -7.83
N PRO A 17 -0.94 4.47 -8.82
CA PRO A 17 -1.87 4.39 -9.93
C PRO A 17 -3.29 4.01 -9.47
N GLY A 18 -4.28 4.72 -9.99
CA GLY A 18 -5.69 4.46 -9.73
C GLY A 18 -6.50 4.20 -11.00
N TYR A 19 -7.73 3.75 -10.82
CA TYR A 19 -8.71 3.73 -11.91
C TYR A 19 -8.97 5.15 -12.44
N PRO A 20 -9.37 5.31 -13.72
CA PRO A 20 -9.72 6.59 -14.32
C PRO A 20 -11.09 7.09 -13.82
N ASP A 21 -11.25 7.20 -12.51
CA ASP A 21 -12.47 7.55 -11.79
C ASP A 21 -12.26 8.84 -10.96
N LEU A 22 -12.08 9.97 -11.62
CA LEU A 22 -11.88 11.24 -10.95
C LEU A 22 -13.05 11.60 -10.02
N MET A 23 -14.30 11.33 -10.44
CA MET A 23 -15.49 11.65 -9.66
C MET A 23 -15.64 10.80 -8.40
N GLY A 24 -15.20 9.55 -8.43
CA GLY A 24 -15.20 8.63 -7.28
C GLY A 24 -13.85 8.55 -6.58
N PHE A 25 -12.91 9.40 -6.96
CA PHE A 25 -11.55 9.41 -6.42
C PHE A 25 -10.85 8.03 -6.52
N GLY A 26 -11.15 7.26 -7.57
CA GLY A 26 -10.61 5.92 -7.76
C GLY A 26 -11.10 4.89 -6.73
N ARG A 27 -12.13 5.22 -5.93
CA ARG A 27 -12.65 4.34 -4.85
C ARG A 27 -13.86 3.52 -5.24
N ARG A 28 -14.40 3.72 -6.46
CA ARG A 28 -15.47 2.88 -7.02
C ARG A 28 -14.87 1.76 -7.83
N VAL A 29 -15.40 0.55 -7.68
CA VAL A 29 -14.99 -0.60 -8.51
C VAL A 29 -15.40 -0.33 -9.94
N MET A 30 -14.48 -0.55 -10.87
CA MET A 30 -14.71 -0.42 -12.31
C MET A 30 -14.50 -1.78 -12.99
N ALA A 31 -15.40 -2.11 -13.91
CA ALA A 31 -15.25 -3.25 -14.81
C ALA A 31 -14.21 -2.91 -15.89
N VAL A 32 -12.95 -3.19 -15.59
CA VAL A 32 -11.80 -2.93 -16.49
C VAL A 32 -11.19 -4.30 -16.85
N ASN A 33 -10.91 -4.51 -18.13
CA ASN A 33 -10.20 -5.73 -18.52
C ASN A 33 -8.71 -5.68 -18.07
N PRO A 34 -8.07 -6.83 -17.87
CA PRO A 34 -6.69 -6.87 -17.36
C PRO A 34 -5.68 -6.12 -18.24
N ALA A 35 -5.85 -6.12 -19.58
CA ALA A 35 -4.95 -5.42 -20.48
C ALA A 35 -5.06 -3.90 -20.34
N GLU A 36 -6.27 -3.35 -20.18
CA GLU A 36 -6.48 -1.93 -19.92
C GLU A 36 -5.94 -1.53 -18.54
N ALA A 37 -6.20 -2.34 -17.52
CA ALA A 37 -5.68 -2.13 -16.17
C ALA A 37 -4.15 -2.05 -16.14
N LYS A 38 -3.48 -2.94 -16.86
CA LYS A 38 -2.02 -2.91 -17.09
C LYS A 38 -1.60 -1.55 -17.67
N VAL A 39 -2.26 -1.10 -18.72
CA VAL A 39 -1.93 0.17 -19.40
C VAL A 39 -2.17 1.36 -18.48
N TYR A 40 -3.25 1.39 -17.71
CA TYR A 40 -3.51 2.46 -16.73
C TYR A 40 -2.41 2.55 -15.67
N MET A 41 -1.95 1.42 -15.16
CA MET A 41 -0.85 1.39 -14.20
C MET A 41 0.45 1.86 -14.85
N MET A 42 0.79 1.33 -16.02
CA MET A 42 2.03 1.66 -16.75
C MET A 42 2.09 3.14 -17.11
N TYR A 43 1.00 3.73 -17.59
CA TYR A 43 0.93 5.14 -17.95
C TYR A 43 1.23 6.05 -16.74
N GLN A 44 0.57 5.78 -15.61
CA GLN A 44 0.72 6.62 -14.41
C GLN A 44 2.10 6.44 -13.75
N LEU A 45 2.62 5.21 -13.71
CA LEU A 45 3.96 4.93 -13.22
C LEU A 45 5.02 5.58 -14.11
N GLY A 46 4.92 5.43 -15.44
CA GLY A 46 5.87 6.00 -16.39
C GLY A 46 5.88 7.53 -16.35
N ALA A 47 4.70 8.15 -16.20
CA ALA A 47 4.61 9.61 -16.04
C ALA A 47 5.36 10.08 -14.78
N LEU A 48 5.19 9.41 -13.65
CA LEU A 48 5.91 9.76 -12.42
C LEU A 48 7.43 9.49 -12.56
N GLN A 49 7.80 8.40 -13.22
CA GLN A 49 9.21 8.06 -13.46
C GLN A 49 9.95 9.19 -14.18
N ALA A 50 9.35 9.77 -15.23
CA ALA A 50 9.94 10.89 -15.95
C ALA A 50 10.21 12.11 -15.05
N PHE A 51 9.29 12.40 -14.10
CA PHE A 51 9.52 13.46 -13.11
C PHE A 51 10.61 13.09 -12.10
N CYS A 52 10.68 11.84 -11.68
CA CYS A 52 11.75 11.38 -10.79
C CYS A 52 13.11 11.51 -11.48
N ASP A 53 13.24 11.05 -12.72
CA ASP A 53 14.48 11.11 -13.52
C ASP A 53 14.97 12.55 -13.67
N SER A 54 14.06 13.50 -13.95
CA SER A 54 14.40 14.93 -14.08
C SER A 54 14.96 15.56 -12.79
N HIS A 55 14.81 14.89 -11.66
CA HIS A 55 15.33 15.31 -10.35
C HIS A 55 16.43 14.40 -9.82
N GLY A 56 16.85 13.39 -10.57
CA GLY A 56 17.85 12.40 -10.15
C GLY A 56 17.36 11.52 -9.01
N LEU A 57 16.07 11.17 -9.03
CA LEU A 57 15.44 10.18 -8.14
C LEU A 57 14.96 8.99 -8.96
N THR A 58 14.74 7.87 -8.26
CA THR A 58 14.09 6.68 -8.81
C THR A 58 12.73 6.46 -8.13
N VAL A 59 11.78 5.89 -8.85
CA VAL A 59 10.55 5.38 -8.23
C VAL A 59 10.91 4.10 -7.47
N GLN A 60 10.73 4.10 -6.15
CA GLN A 60 11.07 2.97 -5.28
C GLN A 60 10.04 1.85 -5.36
N HIS A 61 8.75 2.20 -5.37
CA HIS A 61 7.66 1.22 -5.32
C HIS A 61 6.45 1.68 -6.13
N MET A 62 5.61 0.72 -6.48
CA MET A 62 4.28 0.92 -7.04
C MET A 62 3.25 0.38 -6.06
N LYS A 63 2.29 1.21 -5.69
CA LYS A 63 1.14 0.88 -4.85
C LYS A 63 -0.12 1.33 -5.56
N LEU A 64 -1.00 0.42 -5.92
CA LEU A 64 -2.28 0.77 -6.53
C LEU A 64 -3.16 1.58 -5.57
N HIS A 65 -4.02 2.46 -6.11
CA HIS A 65 -4.91 3.29 -5.33
C HIS A 65 -6.31 2.68 -5.18
N GLY A 66 -6.91 2.81 -4.02
CA GLY A 66 -8.34 2.67 -3.77
C GLY A 66 -8.95 1.34 -4.20
N ALA A 67 -9.99 1.39 -5.04
CA ALA A 67 -10.66 0.18 -5.52
C ALA A 67 -9.76 -0.68 -6.40
N PHE A 68 -8.86 -0.07 -7.17
CA PHE A 68 -7.89 -0.81 -7.99
C PHE A 68 -6.99 -1.70 -7.12
N TYR A 69 -6.50 -1.17 -5.99
CA TYR A 69 -5.72 -1.92 -5.01
C TYR A 69 -6.50 -3.13 -4.48
N ASN A 70 -7.70 -2.88 -3.94
CA ASN A 70 -8.50 -3.94 -3.32
C ASN A 70 -8.89 -5.03 -4.33
N THR A 71 -9.25 -4.64 -5.57
CA THR A 71 -9.61 -5.60 -6.61
C THR A 71 -8.40 -6.44 -7.03
N ALA A 72 -7.22 -5.84 -7.19
CA ALA A 72 -6.00 -6.57 -7.54
C ALA A 72 -5.56 -7.55 -6.45
N CYS A 73 -5.87 -7.29 -5.17
CA CYS A 73 -5.54 -8.19 -4.07
C CYS A 73 -6.25 -9.55 -4.16
N VAL A 74 -7.45 -9.61 -4.79
CA VAL A 74 -8.33 -10.78 -4.81
C VAL A 74 -8.65 -11.30 -6.21
N THR A 75 -8.16 -10.66 -7.26
CA THR A 75 -8.45 -11.03 -8.66
C THR A 75 -7.18 -11.45 -9.37
N PRO A 76 -6.88 -12.77 -9.49
CA PRO A 76 -5.62 -13.27 -10.04
C PRO A 76 -5.27 -12.70 -11.41
N VAL A 77 -6.19 -12.74 -12.37
CA VAL A 77 -5.93 -12.26 -13.74
C VAL A 77 -5.60 -10.77 -13.81
N LEU A 78 -6.15 -9.96 -12.89
CA LEU A 78 -5.83 -8.55 -12.78
C LEU A 78 -4.45 -8.34 -12.15
N ALA A 79 -4.15 -9.06 -11.07
CA ALA A 79 -2.87 -9.03 -10.40
C ALA A 79 -1.73 -9.41 -11.35
N ASP A 80 -1.92 -10.48 -12.13
CA ASP A 80 -0.94 -10.95 -13.11
C ASP A 80 -0.65 -9.88 -14.17
N ALA A 81 -1.69 -9.25 -14.72
CA ALA A 81 -1.51 -8.19 -15.72
C ALA A 81 -0.78 -6.95 -15.15
N ILE A 82 -1.07 -6.58 -13.90
CA ILE A 82 -0.36 -5.49 -13.21
C ILE A 82 1.12 -5.84 -13.00
N LEU A 83 1.42 -7.06 -12.54
CA LEU A 83 2.80 -7.50 -12.32
C LEU A 83 3.58 -7.61 -13.64
N ASP A 84 2.95 -8.09 -14.73
CA ASP A 84 3.54 -8.06 -16.07
C ASP A 84 3.91 -6.64 -16.51
N GLY A 85 3.03 -5.68 -16.24
CA GLY A 85 3.28 -4.27 -16.54
C GLY A 85 4.41 -3.68 -15.72
N LEU A 86 4.47 -4.00 -14.43
CA LEU A 86 5.51 -3.54 -13.52
C LEU A 86 6.89 -4.06 -13.96
N GLN A 87 7.00 -5.36 -14.24
CA GLN A 87 8.24 -5.98 -14.72
C GLN A 87 8.69 -5.42 -16.07
N ALA A 88 7.75 -5.13 -16.97
CA ALA A 88 8.05 -4.55 -18.28
C ALA A 88 8.62 -3.12 -18.20
N ILE A 89 8.20 -2.33 -17.20
CA ILE A 89 8.74 -0.98 -16.99
C ILE A 89 10.10 -1.05 -16.30
N ASN A 90 10.15 -1.66 -15.12
CA ASN A 90 11.38 -1.79 -14.36
C ASN A 90 11.24 -2.88 -13.27
N PRO A 91 11.95 -4.02 -13.41
CA PRO A 91 11.86 -5.14 -12.48
C PRO A 91 12.41 -4.84 -11.07
N THR A 92 13.07 -3.70 -10.88
CA THR A 92 13.60 -3.32 -9.55
C THR A 92 12.62 -2.50 -8.71
N ILE A 93 11.51 -2.02 -9.32
CA ILE A 93 10.47 -1.32 -8.57
C ILE A 93 9.69 -2.32 -7.72
N ALA A 94 9.61 -2.06 -6.41
CA ALA A 94 8.88 -2.93 -5.50
C ALA A 94 7.36 -2.83 -5.69
N ALA A 95 6.66 -3.95 -5.63
CA ALA A 95 5.20 -3.97 -5.49
C ALA A 95 4.85 -3.79 -4.00
N MET A 96 4.28 -2.63 -3.64
CA MET A 96 3.72 -2.40 -2.31
C MET A 96 2.26 -2.82 -2.31
N VAL A 97 1.96 -3.91 -1.60
CA VAL A 97 0.70 -4.63 -1.70
C VAL A 97 0.21 -5.12 -0.35
N LEU A 98 -1.08 -5.38 -0.23
CA LEU A 98 -1.69 -5.90 1.00
C LEU A 98 -1.01 -7.21 1.42
N SER A 99 -0.61 -7.26 2.68
CA SER A 99 0.04 -8.44 3.26
C SER A 99 -0.80 -9.70 3.04
N GLY A 100 -0.13 -10.77 2.60
CA GLY A 100 -0.74 -12.08 2.39
C GLY A 100 -1.68 -12.18 1.17
N SER A 101 -1.92 -11.10 0.43
CA SER A 101 -2.80 -11.10 -0.74
C SER A 101 -2.25 -11.94 -1.90
N TYR A 102 -3.13 -12.30 -2.85
CA TYR A 102 -2.69 -13.03 -4.06
C TYR A 102 -1.56 -12.29 -4.80
N ILE A 103 -1.70 -10.98 -5.00
CA ILE A 103 -0.68 -10.21 -5.71
C ILE A 103 0.66 -10.17 -4.96
N ALA A 104 0.66 -10.23 -3.61
CA ALA A 104 1.89 -10.34 -2.82
C ALA A 104 2.59 -11.68 -3.05
N GLN A 105 1.84 -12.77 -2.98
CA GLN A 105 2.36 -14.13 -3.20
C GLN A 105 2.89 -14.31 -4.63
N GLU A 106 2.14 -13.83 -5.61
CA GLU A 106 2.52 -13.95 -7.02
C GLU A 106 3.73 -13.08 -7.37
N ALA A 107 3.82 -11.86 -6.82
CA ALA A 107 5.01 -11.02 -6.98
C ALA A 107 6.26 -11.69 -6.41
N GLN A 108 6.16 -12.28 -5.21
CA GLN A 108 7.26 -13.05 -4.61
C GLN A 108 7.66 -14.25 -5.49
N ARG A 109 6.68 -15.01 -6.00
CA ARG A 109 6.93 -16.15 -6.90
C ARG A 109 7.66 -15.75 -8.18
N ARG A 110 7.38 -14.55 -8.70
CA ARG A 110 8.04 -13.98 -9.90
C ARG A 110 9.39 -13.31 -9.61
N GLY A 111 9.83 -13.25 -8.35
CA GLY A 111 11.05 -12.54 -7.95
C GLY A 111 10.96 -11.02 -8.05
N ILE A 112 9.74 -10.46 -8.07
CA ILE A 112 9.52 -9.01 -7.98
C ILE A 112 9.73 -8.61 -6.52
N PRO A 113 10.47 -7.53 -6.22
CA PRO A 113 10.58 -7.02 -4.85
C PRO A 113 9.19 -6.69 -4.29
N VAL A 114 8.91 -7.14 -3.07
CA VAL A 114 7.59 -6.95 -2.42
C VAL A 114 7.76 -6.18 -1.12
N ILE A 115 6.88 -5.21 -0.91
CA ILE A 115 6.67 -4.55 0.38
C ILE A 115 5.27 -4.95 0.85
N GLN A 116 5.19 -5.81 1.86
CA GLN A 116 3.91 -6.21 2.43
C GLN A 116 3.39 -5.11 3.35
N GLU A 117 2.30 -4.50 2.93
CA GLU A 117 1.70 -3.35 3.60
C GLU A 117 0.59 -3.79 4.56
N VAL A 118 0.56 -3.13 5.73
CA VAL A 118 -0.55 -3.18 6.67
C VAL A 118 -1.13 -1.78 6.89
N PHE A 119 -2.35 -1.71 7.43
CA PHE A 119 -3.09 -0.47 7.58
C PHE A 119 -3.37 -0.19 9.05
N ALA A 120 -2.95 0.99 9.53
CA ALA A 120 -3.17 1.42 10.90
C ALA A 120 -4.65 1.74 11.19
N ASP A 121 -5.32 2.34 10.20
CA ASP A 121 -6.67 2.92 10.31
C ASP A 121 -7.80 2.04 9.74
N ARG A 122 -7.49 0.77 9.39
CA ARG A 122 -8.46 -0.12 8.72
C ARG A 122 -8.68 -1.42 9.48
N GLY A 123 -9.93 -1.90 9.45
CA GLY A 123 -10.29 -3.25 9.88
C GLY A 123 -9.94 -4.31 8.84
N TYR A 124 -9.74 -5.55 9.31
CA TYR A 124 -9.42 -6.72 8.51
C TYR A 124 -10.53 -7.77 8.61
N THR A 125 -10.79 -8.49 7.52
CA THR A 125 -11.62 -9.70 7.50
C THR A 125 -10.81 -10.94 7.90
N GLU A 126 -11.47 -12.07 8.08
CA GLU A 126 -10.78 -13.35 8.39
C GLU A 126 -9.90 -13.84 7.24
N GLU A 127 -10.20 -13.42 6.01
CA GLU A 127 -9.42 -13.72 4.81
C GLU A 127 -8.20 -12.80 4.65
N GLY A 128 -7.97 -11.87 5.59
CA GLY A 128 -6.86 -10.90 5.54
C GLY A 128 -7.09 -9.74 4.58
N THR A 129 -8.29 -9.57 4.04
CA THR A 129 -8.66 -8.39 3.24
C THR A 129 -9.12 -7.24 4.12
N LEU A 130 -9.18 -6.03 3.56
CA LEU A 130 -9.71 -4.88 4.28
C LEU A 130 -11.24 -4.93 4.33
N VAL A 131 -11.83 -4.69 5.49
CA VAL A 131 -13.29 -4.54 5.64
C VAL A 131 -13.79 -3.45 4.69
N PRO A 132 -14.85 -3.69 3.89
CA PRO A 132 -15.42 -2.68 2.99
C PRO A 132 -15.75 -1.38 3.73
N ARG A 133 -15.46 -0.23 3.11
CA ARG A 133 -15.61 1.09 3.76
C ARG A 133 -17.03 1.42 4.24
N THR A 134 -18.02 0.74 3.68
CA THR A 134 -19.45 0.88 4.04
C THR A 134 -19.89 0.04 5.23
N GLU A 135 -19.02 -0.86 5.70
CA GLU A 135 -19.35 -1.80 6.76
C GLU A 135 -18.86 -1.33 8.13
N VAL A 136 -19.49 -1.85 9.17
CA VAL A 136 -19.08 -1.63 10.56
C VAL A 136 -17.70 -2.27 10.78
N GLY A 137 -16.83 -1.56 11.51
CA GLY A 137 -15.46 -2.03 11.75
C GLY A 137 -14.47 -1.75 10.61
N ALA A 138 -14.90 -1.04 9.54
CA ALA A 138 -14.02 -0.68 8.43
C ALA A 138 -12.88 0.30 8.84
N PHE A 139 -13.11 1.13 9.84
CA PHE A 139 -12.16 2.16 10.26
C PHE A 139 -11.84 2.06 11.75
N ILE A 140 -10.56 2.20 12.06
CA ILE A 140 -10.05 2.39 13.41
C ILE A 140 -9.80 3.89 13.61
N LYS A 141 -10.56 4.52 14.48
CA LYS A 141 -10.53 5.99 14.67
C LYS A 141 -9.73 6.42 15.89
N ASP A 142 -9.68 5.57 16.89
CA ASP A 142 -8.93 5.85 18.12
C ASP A 142 -7.43 5.65 17.87
N PRO A 143 -6.59 6.69 18.11
CA PRO A 143 -5.15 6.60 17.86
C PRO A 143 -4.44 5.56 18.72
N GLN A 144 -4.90 5.33 19.96
CA GLN A 144 -4.28 4.35 20.85
C GLN A 144 -4.62 2.94 20.37
N GLU A 145 -5.87 2.66 20.02
CA GLU A 145 -6.27 1.37 19.43
C GLU A 145 -5.48 1.09 18.15
N ALA A 146 -5.34 2.09 17.27
CA ALA A 146 -4.55 1.94 16.05
C ALA A 146 -3.07 1.63 16.35
N LEU A 147 -2.46 2.31 17.33
CA LEU A 147 -1.08 2.03 17.74
C LEU A 147 -0.92 0.61 18.28
N ASP A 148 -1.82 0.17 19.16
CA ASP A 148 -1.77 -1.17 19.75
C ASP A 148 -1.89 -2.26 18.68
N ARG A 149 -2.77 -2.05 17.70
CA ARG A 149 -2.93 -2.93 16.54
C ARG A 149 -1.66 -2.96 15.67
N VAL A 150 -1.09 -1.80 15.36
CA VAL A 150 0.15 -1.71 14.57
C VAL A 150 1.31 -2.39 15.30
N LEU A 151 1.45 -2.17 16.61
CA LEU A 151 2.45 -2.86 17.43
C LEU A 151 2.27 -4.38 17.37
N MET A 152 1.03 -4.87 17.46
CA MET A 152 0.74 -6.30 17.33
C MET A 152 1.13 -6.84 15.94
N MET A 153 0.81 -6.11 14.86
CA MET A 153 1.18 -6.50 13.50
C MET A 153 2.70 -6.54 13.31
N VAL A 154 3.41 -5.50 13.75
CA VAL A 154 4.86 -5.36 13.53
C VAL A 154 5.68 -6.29 14.42
N THR A 155 5.29 -6.48 15.70
CA THR A 155 6.10 -7.22 16.67
C THR A 155 5.72 -8.69 16.81
N LYS A 156 4.43 -9.02 16.53
CA LYS A 156 3.91 -10.39 16.69
C LYS A 156 3.48 -11.03 15.37
N GLY A 157 3.47 -10.28 14.26
CA GLY A 157 2.99 -10.78 12.98
C GLY A 157 1.51 -11.19 13.00
N LYS A 158 0.67 -10.50 13.76
CA LYS A 158 -0.74 -10.85 13.95
C LYS A 158 -1.64 -9.62 13.92
N VAL A 159 -2.89 -9.81 13.48
CA VAL A 159 -3.94 -8.78 13.54
C VAL A 159 -5.26 -9.40 13.98
N VAL A 160 -6.05 -8.64 14.76
CA VAL A 160 -7.43 -9.02 15.12
C VAL A 160 -8.38 -8.55 14.02
N THR A 161 -9.21 -9.47 13.53
CA THR A 161 -10.22 -9.23 12.49
C THR A 161 -11.47 -8.56 13.07
N ASN A 162 -12.38 -8.13 12.19
CA ASN A 162 -13.67 -7.58 12.58
C ASN A 162 -14.59 -8.57 13.31
N THR A 163 -14.32 -9.87 13.23
CA THR A 163 -15.04 -10.92 13.97
C THR A 163 -14.38 -11.27 15.31
N GLY A 164 -13.23 -10.66 15.64
CA GLY A 164 -12.47 -10.94 16.84
C GLY A 164 -11.48 -12.09 16.73
N LYS A 165 -11.39 -12.78 15.60
CA LYS A 165 -10.36 -13.79 15.35
C LYS A 165 -9.01 -13.12 15.11
N THR A 166 -7.94 -13.85 15.40
CA THR A 166 -6.57 -13.41 15.11
C THR A 166 -6.04 -14.16 13.90
N ILE A 167 -5.49 -13.44 12.93
CA ILE A 167 -4.83 -14.00 11.75
C ILE A 167 -3.36 -13.58 11.69
N ASP A 168 -2.55 -14.34 10.96
CA ASP A 168 -1.16 -14.01 10.69
C ASP A 168 -1.05 -12.91 9.63
N ILE A 169 -0.06 -12.00 9.78
CA ILE A 169 0.20 -10.90 8.88
C ILE A 169 1.69 -10.55 8.86
N VAL A 170 2.19 -10.09 7.73
CA VAL A 170 3.57 -9.58 7.58
C VAL A 170 3.51 -8.06 7.42
N ALA A 171 4.25 -7.31 8.20
CA ALA A 171 4.24 -5.86 8.19
C ALA A 171 5.62 -5.30 7.82
N ASP A 172 5.88 -5.11 6.53
CA ASP A 172 7.07 -4.41 6.03
C ASP A 172 6.83 -2.89 6.00
N SER A 173 5.58 -2.46 5.85
CA SER A 173 5.17 -1.06 5.80
C SER A 173 3.81 -0.85 6.48
N VAL A 174 3.63 0.31 7.11
CA VAL A 174 2.36 0.71 7.73
C VAL A 174 1.78 1.89 6.95
N CYS A 175 0.60 1.69 6.36
CA CYS A 175 -0.14 2.73 5.66
C CYS A 175 -0.91 3.61 6.64
N VAL A 176 -0.82 4.93 6.41
CA VAL A 176 -1.69 5.93 7.00
C VAL A 176 -2.21 6.82 5.87
N HIS A 177 -3.53 7.02 5.82
CA HIS A 177 -4.13 7.86 4.78
C HIS A 177 -3.94 9.34 5.10
N GLY A 178 -3.42 10.11 4.11
CA GLY A 178 -3.10 11.53 4.26
C GLY A 178 -4.19 12.51 3.80
N ASP A 179 -5.38 12.02 3.48
CA ASP A 179 -6.51 12.77 2.93
C ASP A 179 -7.47 13.34 4.01
N ASN A 180 -7.00 13.39 5.24
CA ASN A 180 -7.75 13.92 6.38
C ASN A 180 -6.87 14.93 7.17
N PRO A 181 -7.43 16.03 7.72
CA PRO A 181 -6.67 17.02 8.46
C PRO A 181 -5.91 16.47 9.67
N GLU A 182 -6.40 15.41 10.28
CA GLU A 182 -5.82 14.76 11.46
C GLU A 182 -4.69 13.78 11.12
N ALA A 183 -4.53 13.44 9.82
CA ALA A 183 -3.58 12.42 9.36
C ALA A 183 -2.14 12.70 9.81
N ILE A 184 -1.71 13.96 9.84
CA ILE A 184 -0.36 14.35 10.27
C ILE A 184 -0.14 14.01 11.74
N ALA A 185 -1.08 14.37 12.61
CA ALA A 185 -1.02 14.08 14.04
C ALA A 185 -1.07 12.57 14.29
N PHE A 186 -1.96 11.86 13.59
CA PHE A 186 -2.10 10.40 13.65
C PHE A 186 -0.81 9.69 13.21
N THR A 187 -0.22 10.09 12.07
CA THR A 187 1.03 9.51 11.56
C THR A 187 2.17 9.73 12.56
N ARG A 188 2.27 10.93 13.15
CA ARG A 188 3.27 11.23 14.15
C ARG A 188 3.09 10.36 15.40
N TYR A 189 1.87 10.22 15.88
CA TYR A 189 1.54 9.39 17.04
C TYR A 189 1.93 7.92 16.84
N ILE A 190 1.56 7.33 15.69
CA ILE A 190 1.94 5.95 15.34
C ILE A 190 3.46 5.82 15.25
N ARG A 191 4.14 6.74 14.55
CA ARG A 191 5.61 6.70 14.40
C ARG A 191 6.34 6.79 15.74
N GLU A 192 5.95 7.72 16.59
CA GLU A 192 6.55 7.90 17.93
C GLU A 192 6.30 6.68 18.82
N GLY A 193 5.09 6.12 18.77
CA GLY A 193 4.74 4.89 19.49
C GLY A 193 5.58 3.69 19.06
N LEU A 194 5.78 3.49 17.75
CA LEU A 194 6.66 2.45 17.21
C LEU A 194 8.10 2.60 17.69
N ILE A 195 8.67 3.82 17.60
CA ILE A 195 10.04 4.11 18.03
C ILE A 195 10.19 3.87 19.54
N LYS A 196 9.22 4.32 20.36
CA LYS A 196 9.20 4.09 21.80
C LYS A 196 9.15 2.61 22.17
N ALA A 197 8.50 1.80 21.35
CA ALA A 197 8.46 0.34 21.50
C ALA A 197 9.71 -0.38 20.96
N GLY A 198 10.75 0.34 20.52
CA GLY A 198 11.99 -0.22 20.01
C GLY A 198 11.96 -0.64 18.53
N VAL A 199 10.90 -0.26 17.79
CA VAL A 199 10.82 -0.55 16.35
C VAL A 199 11.60 0.48 15.56
N THR A 200 12.50 0.03 14.69
CA THR A 200 13.24 0.91 13.77
C THR A 200 12.36 1.26 12.57
N VAL A 201 12.04 2.55 12.41
CA VAL A 201 11.33 3.07 11.24
C VAL A 201 12.33 3.66 10.25
N ALA A 202 12.49 3.01 9.10
CA ALA A 202 13.47 3.38 8.07
C ALA A 202 12.84 3.32 6.67
N ASN A 203 13.52 3.90 5.68
CA ASN A 203 13.15 3.68 4.28
C ASN A 203 13.34 2.20 3.91
N PHE A 204 12.42 1.67 3.10
CA PHE A 204 12.55 0.32 2.58
C PHE A 204 13.87 0.18 1.79
N GLN A 205 14.60 -0.87 2.09
CA GLN A 205 15.79 -1.27 1.33
C GLN A 205 15.53 -2.66 0.75
N HIS A 206 15.87 -2.85 -0.52
CA HIS A 206 15.84 -4.18 -1.13
C HIS A 206 16.74 -5.12 -0.33
N ARG A 207 16.18 -6.21 0.16
CA ARG A 207 16.92 -7.30 0.79
C ARG A 207 17.49 -8.22 -0.27
#